data_ee1a62684a2b3451cbc7a2c9e1173d67
#
_entry.id   ee1a62684a2b3451cbc7a2c9e1173d67
#
_cell.length_a   1.000
_cell.length_b   1.000
_cell.length_c   1.000
_cell.angle_alpha   90.00
_cell.angle_beta   90.00
_cell.angle_gamma   90.00
#
_symmetry.space_group_name_H-M   'P 1'
#
loop_
_entity.id
_entity.type
_entity.pdbx_description
1 polymer ?
#
loop_
_entity_poly.entity_id
_entity_poly.type
_entity_poly.pdbx_seq_one_letter_code
_entity_poly.pdbx_strand_id
1 'polypeptide(L)'
;MVFSGKLPQGQIATIKDIFQLNVVSRHEKYLGLPSMVGRKKTSFFNDIKLKVLSKISSWQHKLFSSGGKEILIKAVAQAVPSYAMSVFKIPLAVCNDIQRAIARFWWGSTKDKKGIHWVKWEKIAQAKIRGGIGFKDISSFNHALVAKQGWILLQYPDSLVAQVLKARYYRHIDFMEAKVSSNPSFIWRSILWGREILQQGTR
;
A
#
# COMPACT_ATOMS: atom_id res chain seq x y z
N MET A 1 2.94 -12.34 -22.46
CA MET A 1 3.90 -11.46 -23.15
C MET A 1 3.17 -10.21 -23.62
N VAL A 2 3.80 -9.03 -23.54
CA VAL A 2 3.23 -7.76 -24.05
C VAL A 2 4.13 -7.25 -25.18
N PHE A 3 3.54 -6.88 -26.28
CA PHE A 3 4.25 -6.31 -27.41
C PHE A 3 4.01 -4.81 -27.55
N SER A 4 4.97 -4.11 -28.13
CA SER A 4 4.78 -2.73 -28.55
C SER A 4 3.70 -2.67 -29.65
N GLY A 5 2.78 -1.69 -29.56
CA GLY A 5 1.74 -1.49 -30.58
C GLY A 5 2.23 -1.16 -31.99
N LYS A 6 3.57 -1.07 -32.18
CA LYS A 6 4.22 -0.82 -33.47
C LYS A 6 4.72 -2.09 -34.15
N LEU A 7 4.60 -3.27 -33.55
CA LEU A 7 5.08 -4.53 -34.14
C LEU A 7 4.05 -5.06 -35.16
N PRO A 8 4.51 -5.50 -36.36
CA PRO A 8 3.66 -6.15 -37.38
C PRO A 8 3.04 -7.45 -36.82
N GLN A 9 1.79 -7.72 -37.14
CA GLN A 9 1.07 -8.89 -36.64
C GLN A 9 1.75 -10.24 -37.01
N GLY A 10 2.41 -10.31 -38.16
CA GLY A 10 3.16 -11.51 -38.57
C GLY A 10 4.32 -11.87 -37.64
N GLN A 11 5.05 -10.84 -37.15
CA GLN A 11 6.14 -11.05 -36.19
C GLN A 11 5.62 -11.46 -34.81
N ILE A 12 4.47 -10.94 -34.41
CA ILE A 12 3.81 -11.33 -33.15
C ILE A 12 3.42 -12.82 -33.20
N ALA A 13 2.90 -13.30 -34.32
CA ALA A 13 2.53 -14.70 -34.51
C ALA A 13 3.76 -15.62 -34.41
N THR A 14 4.84 -15.29 -35.10
CA THR A 14 6.10 -16.05 -35.03
C THR A 14 6.68 -16.12 -33.63
N ILE A 15 6.73 -14.99 -32.93
CA ILE A 15 7.25 -14.94 -31.55
C ILE A 15 6.34 -15.74 -30.59
N LYS A 16 5.02 -15.67 -30.77
CA LYS A 16 4.07 -16.45 -29.98
C LYS A 16 4.27 -17.95 -30.15
N ASP A 17 4.55 -18.38 -31.38
CA ASP A 17 4.75 -19.79 -31.71
C ASP A 17 6.06 -20.33 -31.12
N ILE A 18 7.14 -19.53 -31.20
CA ILE A 18 8.47 -19.89 -30.64
C ILE A 18 8.41 -20.01 -29.12
N PHE A 19 7.77 -19.06 -28.42
CA PHE A 19 7.79 -18.99 -26.95
C PHE A 19 6.60 -19.65 -26.27
N GLN A 20 5.57 -20.09 -27.00
CA GLN A 20 4.31 -20.69 -26.52
C GLN A 20 3.65 -19.89 -25.37
N LEU A 21 3.78 -18.57 -25.39
CA LEU A 21 3.31 -17.67 -24.35
C LEU A 21 2.02 -16.95 -24.82
N ASN A 22 1.07 -16.83 -23.90
CA ASN A 22 -0.13 -16.05 -24.17
C ASN A 22 0.20 -14.55 -24.35
N VAL A 23 -0.29 -13.98 -25.44
CA VAL A 23 -0.19 -12.55 -25.71
C VAL A 23 -1.28 -11.83 -24.92
N VAL A 24 -0.90 -10.88 -24.11
CA VAL A 24 -1.80 -9.99 -23.38
C VAL A 24 -1.52 -8.54 -23.79
N SER A 25 -2.56 -7.76 -23.94
CA SER A 25 -2.43 -6.35 -24.32
C SER A 25 -1.70 -5.51 -23.26
N ARG A 26 -1.78 -5.93 -22.00
CA ARG A 26 -1.09 -5.31 -20.87
C ARG A 26 -0.86 -6.33 -19.76
N HIS A 27 0.24 -6.19 -19.02
CA HIS A 27 0.39 -6.86 -17.74
C HIS A 27 -0.55 -6.22 -16.73
N GLU A 28 -1.57 -6.95 -16.28
CA GLU A 28 -2.54 -6.43 -15.32
C GLU A 28 -1.93 -6.29 -13.92
N LYS A 29 -1.09 -7.26 -13.53
CA LYS A 29 -0.47 -7.29 -12.20
C LYS A 29 1.02 -7.59 -12.30
N TYR A 30 1.82 -6.87 -11.51
CA TYR A 30 3.24 -7.12 -11.29
C TYR A 30 3.47 -7.31 -9.79
N LEU A 31 3.97 -8.48 -9.36
CA LEU A 31 4.12 -8.85 -7.95
C LEU A 31 2.85 -8.60 -7.09
N GLY A 32 1.69 -8.90 -7.67
CA GLY A 32 0.40 -8.72 -6.99
C GLY A 32 -0.15 -7.29 -6.97
N LEU A 33 0.61 -6.29 -7.45
CA LEU A 33 0.15 -4.93 -7.67
C LEU A 33 -0.22 -4.70 -9.13
N PRO A 34 -1.21 -3.83 -9.42
CA PRO A 34 -1.51 -3.47 -10.79
C PRO A 34 -0.32 -2.71 -11.39
N SER A 35 0.09 -3.08 -12.58
CA SER A 35 1.15 -2.40 -13.32
C SER A 35 0.77 -0.94 -13.66
N MET A 36 -0.53 -0.66 -13.75
CA MET A 36 -1.07 0.69 -13.93
C MET A 36 -2.29 0.89 -13.02
N VAL A 37 -2.22 1.88 -12.16
CA VAL A 37 -3.38 2.32 -11.38
C VAL A 37 -4.18 3.30 -12.25
N GLY A 38 -5.16 2.79 -12.99
CA GLY A 38 -6.05 3.55 -13.85
C GLY A 38 -7.08 4.38 -13.07
N ARG A 39 -8.11 4.89 -13.77
CA ARG A 39 -9.21 5.67 -13.15
C ARG A 39 -9.95 4.90 -12.05
N LYS A 40 -10.07 3.57 -12.14
CA LYS A 40 -10.74 2.69 -11.15
C LYS A 40 -9.80 2.29 -10.00
N LYS A 41 -9.21 3.27 -9.31
CA LYS A 41 -8.35 3.03 -8.13
C LYS A 41 -9.06 2.26 -7.02
N THR A 42 -10.35 2.49 -6.87
CA THR A 42 -11.18 1.93 -5.81
C THR A 42 -11.23 0.40 -5.84
N SER A 43 -11.28 -0.22 -7.02
CA SER A 43 -11.34 -1.69 -7.13
C SER A 43 -10.06 -2.34 -6.60
N PHE A 44 -8.89 -1.83 -6.98
CA PHE A 44 -7.61 -2.36 -6.51
C PHE A 44 -7.45 -2.28 -4.99
N PHE A 45 -7.77 -1.13 -4.39
CA PHE A 45 -7.69 -0.98 -2.95
C PHE A 45 -8.77 -1.78 -2.22
N ASN A 46 -9.92 -2.02 -2.85
CA ASN A 46 -10.92 -2.94 -2.32
C ASN A 46 -10.42 -4.39 -2.27
N ASP A 47 -9.66 -4.86 -3.27
CA ASP A 47 -9.08 -6.19 -3.25
C ASP A 47 -8.14 -6.37 -2.03
N ILE A 48 -7.31 -5.36 -1.72
CA ILE A 48 -6.45 -5.38 -0.54
C ILE A 48 -7.28 -5.42 0.74
N LYS A 49 -8.29 -4.57 0.83
CA LYS A 49 -9.23 -4.56 1.96
C LYS A 49 -9.89 -5.93 2.13
N LEU A 50 -10.42 -6.52 1.07
CA LEU A 50 -11.06 -7.83 1.11
C LEU A 50 -10.12 -8.94 1.56
N LYS A 51 -8.84 -8.92 1.15
CA LYS A 51 -7.84 -9.87 1.63
C LYS A 51 -7.65 -9.77 3.16
N VAL A 52 -7.54 -8.55 3.71
CA VAL A 52 -7.43 -8.36 5.16
C VAL A 52 -8.70 -8.82 5.87
N LEU A 53 -9.87 -8.42 5.38
CA LEU A 53 -11.17 -8.81 5.95
C LEU A 53 -11.38 -10.32 5.93
N SER A 54 -11.02 -10.99 4.85
CA SER A 54 -11.08 -12.45 4.72
C SER A 54 -10.22 -13.16 5.76
N LYS A 55 -8.99 -12.66 6.00
CA LYS A 55 -8.14 -13.20 7.08
C LYS A 55 -8.78 -13.01 8.45
N ILE A 56 -9.24 -11.80 8.75
CA ILE A 56 -9.89 -11.49 10.04
C ILE A 56 -11.16 -12.36 10.23
N SER A 57 -11.99 -12.52 9.21
CA SER A 57 -13.21 -13.33 9.30
C SER A 57 -12.91 -14.80 9.55
N SER A 58 -11.82 -15.34 8.97
CA SER A 58 -11.41 -16.73 9.24
C SER A 58 -10.98 -17.00 10.69
N TRP A 59 -10.69 -15.92 11.44
CA TRP A 59 -10.29 -16.01 12.85
C TRP A 59 -11.44 -15.77 13.84
N GLN A 60 -12.53 -15.12 13.41
CA GLN A 60 -13.61 -14.66 14.30
C GLN A 60 -14.27 -15.78 15.11
N HIS A 61 -14.31 -17.00 14.56
CA HIS A 61 -14.93 -18.16 15.22
C HIS A 61 -13.95 -18.98 16.06
N LYS A 62 -12.69 -18.55 16.17
CA LYS A 62 -11.66 -19.27 16.93
C LYS A 62 -11.43 -18.59 18.27
N LEU A 63 -11.26 -19.39 19.32
CA LEU A 63 -10.94 -18.90 20.65
C LEU A 63 -9.45 -18.56 20.73
N PHE A 64 -9.13 -17.28 20.64
CA PHE A 64 -7.77 -16.78 20.83
C PHE A 64 -7.66 -16.00 22.13
N SER A 65 -6.55 -16.21 22.85
CA SER A 65 -6.13 -15.33 23.92
C SER A 65 -5.83 -13.91 23.39
N SER A 66 -5.79 -12.92 24.27
CA SER A 66 -5.41 -11.54 23.88
C SER A 66 -4.03 -11.50 23.22
N GLY A 67 -3.04 -12.27 23.72
CA GLY A 67 -1.73 -12.39 23.09
C GLY A 67 -1.79 -13.00 21.69
N GLY A 68 -2.60 -14.04 21.48
CA GLY A 68 -2.80 -14.63 20.16
C GLY A 68 -3.42 -13.66 19.17
N LYS A 69 -4.41 -12.86 19.59
CA LYS A 69 -4.99 -11.78 18.77
C LYS A 69 -3.97 -10.71 18.44
N GLU A 70 -3.12 -10.29 19.41
CA GLU A 70 -2.06 -9.32 19.19
C GLU A 70 -1.11 -9.78 18.08
N ILE A 71 -0.65 -11.03 18.14
CA ILE A 71 0.25 -11.61 17.14
C ILE A 71 -0.42 -11.63 15.76
N LEU A 72 -1.66 -12.12 15.64
CA LEU A 72 -2.38 -12.19 14.37
C LEU A 72 -2.60 -10.81 13.74
N ILE A 73 -2.94 -9.82 14.55
CA ILE A 73 -3.11 -8.44 14.08
C ILE A 73 -1.78 -7.90 13.55
N LYS A 74 -0.69 -8.00 14.33
CA LYS A 74 0.60 -7.42 13.97
C LYS A 74 1.26 -8.16 12.81
N ALA A 75 1.31 -9.48 12.86
CA ALA A 75 2.03 -10.29 11.89
C ALA A 75 1.26 -10.51 10.58
N VAL A 76 -0.07 -10.43 10.60
CA VAL A 76 -0.86 -10.72 9.39
C VAL A 76 -1.74 -9.53 8.99
N ALA A 77 -2.68 -9.10 9.83
CA ALA A 77 -3.66 -8.10 9.41
C ALA A 77 -3.02 -6.76 9.02
N GLN A 78 -1.98 -6.33 9.74
CA GLN A 78 -1.21 -5.11 9.44
C GLN A 78 -0.10 -5.32 8.40
N ALA A 79 0.35 -6.55 8.19
CA ALA A 79 1.38 -6.88 7.20
C ALA A 79 0.81 -7.01 5.78
N VAL A 80 -0.38 -7.59 5.61
CA VAL A 80 -1.01 -7.83 4.30
C VAL A 80 -1.07 -6.55 3.43
N PRO A 81 -1.50 -5.38 3.91
CA PRO A 81 -1.54 -4.17 3.09
C PRO A 81 -0.19 -3.48 2.93
N SER A 82 0.86 -3.84 3.71
CA SER A 82 2.09 -3.07 3.83
C SER A 82 2.85 -2.91 2.50
N TYR A 83 2.82 -3.92 1.64
CA TYR A 83 3.46 -3.84 0.33
C TYR A 83 2.80 -2.77 -0.57
N ALA A 84 1.47 -2.75 -0.66
CA ALA A 84 0.76 -1.71 -1.39
C ALA A 84 0.91 -0.33 -0.74
N MET A 85 0.94 -0.29 0.60
CA MET A 85 1.16 0.91 1.39
C MET A 85 2.55 1.52 1.20
N SER A 86 3.56 0.73 0.86
CA SER A 86 4.91 1.23 0.58
C SER A 86 5.03 1.91 -0.79
N VAL A 87 4.08 1.68 -1.69
CA VAL A 87 4.11 2.22 -3.06
C VAL A 87 3.04 3.30 -3.27
N PHE A 88 1.89 3.14 -2.64
CA PHE A 88 0.71 3.96 -2.92
C PHE A 88 0.15 4.63 -1.65
N LYS A 89 -0.31 5.87 -1.81
CA LYS A 89 -1.23 6.51 -0.87
C LYS A 89 -2.57 5.80 -0.94
N ILE A 90 -2.90 5.00 0.07
CA ILE A 90 -4.18 4.29 0.15
C ILE A 90 -5.29 5.29 0.55
N PRO A 91 -6.48 5.21 -0.07
CA PRO A 91 -7.61 6.05 0.32
C PRO A 91 -7.95 5.89 1.81
N LEU A 92 -8.19 7.00 2.50
CA LEU A 92 -8.48 7.03 3.94
C LEU A 92 -9.67 6.13 4.31
N ALA A 93 -10.70 6.06 3.46
CA ALA A 93 -11.85 5.19 3.67
C ALA A 93 -11.44 3.71 3.78
N VAL A 94 -10.50 3.26 2.93
CA VAL A 94 -9.99 1.88 2.97
C VAL A 94 -9.16 1.64 4.23
N CYS A 95 -8.30 2.60 4.62
CA CYS A 95 -7.54 2.52 5.87
C CYS A 95 -8.48 2.40 7.07
N ASN A 96 -9.53 3.23 7.13
CA ASN A 96 -10.52 3.22 8.21
C ASN A 96 -11.33 1.91 8.23
N ASP A 97 -11.67 1.34 7.07
CA ASP A 97 -12.37 0.06 7.00
C ASP A 97 -11.52 -1.09 7.57
N ILE A 98 -10.23 -1.14 7.19
CA ILE A 98 -9.28 -2.11 7.72
C ILE A 98 -9.13 -1.94 9.23
N GLN A 99 -8.94 -0.71 9.69
CA GLN A 99 -8.74 -0.39 11.11
C GLN A 99 -9.97 -0.77 11.95
N ARG A 100 -11.17 -0.46 11.45
CA ARG A 100 -12.43 -0.88 12.09
C ARG A 100 -12.57 -2.40 12.19
N ALA A 101 -12.16 -3.12 11.16
CA ALA A 101 -12.20 -4.58 11.17
C ALA A 101 -11.22 -5.17 12.19
N ILE A 102 -10.00 -4.63 12.28
CA ILE A 102 -9.00 -5.02 13.27
C ILE A 102 -9.53 -4.73 14.69
N ALA A 103 -10.11 -3.56 14.92
CA ALA A 103 -10.68 -3.19 16.22
C ALA A 103 -11.81 -4.13 16.64
N ARG A 104 -12.73 -4.46 15.71
CA ARG A 104 -13.80 -5.45 15.99
C ARG A 104 -13.25 -6.81 16.39
N PHE A 105 -12.23 -7.30 15.66
CA PHE A 105 -11.59 -8.58 15.99
C PHE A 105 -10.92 -8.54 17.37
N TRP A 106 -10.21 -7.46 17.67
CA TRP A 106 -9.56 -7.28 18.97
C TRP A 106 -10.56 -7.36 20.12
N TRP A 107 -11.68 -6.63 20.00
CA TRP A 107 -12.71 -6.58 21.03
C TRP A 107 -13.68 -7.76 21.02
N GLY A 108 -13.47 -8.74 20.13
CA GLY A 108 -14.32 -9.91 20.05
C GLY A 108 -15.72 -9.66 19.51
N SER A 109 -15.90 -8.59 18.73
CA SER A 109 -17.15 -8.35 18.03
C SER A 109 -17.32 -9.32 16.87
N THR A 110 -18.47 -10.00 16.82
CA THR A 110 -18.90 -10.85 15.71
C THR A 110 -20.08 -10.19 14.97
N LYS A 111 -20.64 -10.86 13.96
CA LYS A 111 -21.87 -10.38 13.30
C LYS A 111 -23.05 -10.31 14.26
N ASP A 112 -23.14 -11.28 15.16
CA ASP A 112 -24.28 -11.50 16.06
C ASP A 112 -24.07 -10.89 17.44
N LYS A 113 -22.83 -10.61 17.84
CA LYS A 113 -22.47 -10.07 19.15
C LYS A 113 -21.53 -8.88 19.04
N LYS A 114 -21.97 -7.72 19.52
CA LYS A 114 -21.11 -6.54 19.64
C LYS A 114 -20.23 -6.67 20.89
N GLY A 115 -18.91 -6.67 20.71
CA GLY A 115 -17.96 -6.56 21.80
C GLY A 115 -17.92 -5.15 22.35
N ILE A 116 -17.64 -5.02 23.65
CA ILE A 116 -17.48 -3.72 24.30
C ILE A 116 -16.08 -3.19 23.98
N HIS A 117 -16.02 -1.98 23.43
CA HIS A 117 -14.76 -1.29 23.15
C HIS A 117 -14.36 -0.49 24.40
N TRP A 118 -13.60 -1.10 25.30
CA TRP A 118 -13.20 -0.51 26.58
C TRP A 118 -12.33 0.73 26.47
N VAL A 119 -11.55 0.83 25.37
CA VAL A 119 -10.58 1.90 25.16
C VAL A 119 -10.62 2.35 23.69
N LYS A 120 -10.43 3.64 23.44
CA LYS A 120 -10.35 4.18 22.09
C LYS A 120 -9.16 3.58 21.33
N TRP A 121 -9.32 3.40 20.02
CA TRP A 121 -8.27 2.80 19.17
C TRP A 121 -6.95 3.58 19.21
N GLU A 122 -7.02 4.89 19.24
CA GLU A 122 -5.84 5.77 19.30
C GLU A 122 -4.97 5.48 20.53
N LYS A 123 -5.58 5.12 21.66
CA LYS A 123 -4.86 4.76 22.88
C LYS A 123 -4.23 3.38 22.76
N ILE A 124 -4.93 2.42 22.16
CA ILE A 124 -4.40 1.06 21.90
C ILE A 124 -3.25 1.09 20.89
N ALA A 125 -3.33 1.98 19.89
CA ALA A 125 -2.31 2.15 18.86
C ALA A 125 -1.01 2.78 19.38
N GLN A 126 -1.02 3.38 20.58
CA GLN A 126 0.21 3.91 21.17
C GLN A 126 1.25 2.82 21.45
N ALA A 127 2.51 3.23 21.49
CA ALA A 127 3.62 2.33 21.84
C ALA A 127 3.43 1.73 23.24
N LYS A 128 3.93 0.52 23.47
CA LYS A 128 3.82 -0.18 24.76
C LYS A 128 4.36 0.66 25.93
N ILE A 129 5.44 1.42 25.71
CA ILE A 129 6.01 2.31 26.70
C ILE A 129 5.06 3.44 27.13
N ARG A 130 4.06 3.77 26.31
CA ARG A 130 3.03 4.78 26.59
C ARG A 130 1.70 4.16 27.04
N GLY A 131 1.70 2.88 27.42
CA GLY A 131 0.52 2.15 27.88
C GLY A 131 -0.39 1.65 26.76
N GLY A 132 0.03 1.71 25.50
CA GLY A 132 -0.67 1.09 24.38
C GLY A 132 -0.23 -0.36 24.13
N ILE A 133 -0.81 -0.99 23.12
CA ILE A 133 -0.43 -2.33 22.65
C ILE A 133 0.57 -2.25 21.49
N GLY A 134 0.71 -1.07 20.87
CA GLY A 134 1.59 -0.83 19.74
C GLY A 134 1.01 -1.33 18.43
N PHE A 135 -0.31 -1.32 18.27
CA PHE A 135 -0.92 -1.49 16.97
C PHE A 135 -0.64 -0.27 16.10
N LYS A 136 -0.42 -0.49 14.81
CA LYS A 136 -0.17 0.60 13.87
C LYS A 136 -1.50 1.26 13.50
N ASP A 137 -1.56 2.57 13.54
CA ASP A 137 -2.56 3.32 12.81
C ASP A 137 -2.30 3.17 11.32
N ILE A 138 -3.26 2.62 10.58
CA ILE A 138 -3.06 2.22 9.18
C ILE A 138 -2.75 3.42 8.28
N SER A 139 -3.40 4.57 8.53
CA SER A 139 -3.18 5.78 7.74
C SER A 139 -1.79 6.37 7.97
N SER A 140 -1.40 6.53 9.23
CA SER A 140 -0.07 7.06 9.61
C SER A 140 1.04 6.10 9.16
N PHE A 141 0.80 4.79 9.25
CA PHE A 141 1.76 3.79 8.80
C PHE A 141 1.95 3.84 7.27
N ASN A 142 0.86 4.02 6.52
CA ASN A 142 0.94 4.21 5.07
C ASN A 142 1.75 5.49 4.73
N HIS A 143 1.51 6.57 5.45
CA HIS A 143 2.24 7.84 5.24
C HIS A 143 3.75 7.65 5.47
N ALA A 144 4.13 6.98 6.57
CA ALA A 144 5.52 6.68 6.88
C ALA A 144 6.20 5.76 5.84
N LEU A 145 5.48 4.73 5.35
CA LEU A 145 6.02 3.81 4.34
C LEU A 145 6.26 4.51 2.99
N VAL A 146 5.36 5.42 2.59
CA VAL A 146 5.54 6.21 1.38
C VAL A 146 6.61 7.28 1.58
N ALA A 147 6.70 7.90 2.75
CA ALA A 147 7.78 8.83 3.10
C ALA A 147 9.16 8.16 2.98
N LYS A 148 9.28 6.88 3.39
CA LYS A 148 10.50 6.10 3.20
C LYS A 148 10.94 6.03 1.73
N GLN A 149 10.01 5.98 0.77
CA GLN A 149 10.38 6.00 -0.65
C GLN A 149 11.00 7.36 -1.03
N GLY A 150 10.43 8.46 -0.58
CA GLY A 150 11.03 9.79 -0.74
C GLY A 150 12.41 9.90 -0.11
N TRP A 151 12.59 9.33 1.08
CA TRP A 151 13.89 9.27 1.74
C TRP A 151 14.92 8.47 0.93
N ILE A 152 14.52 7.33 0.34
CA ILE A 152 15.39 6.54 -0.54
C ILE A 152 15.83 7.35 -1.77
N LEU A 153 14.95 8.17 -2.36
CA LEU A 153 15.32 9.04 -3.48
C LEU A 153 16.39 10.07 -3.09
N LEU A 154 16.36 10.58 -1.87
CA LEU A 154 17.36 11.51 -1.35
C LEU A 154 18.69 10.81 -1.07
N GLN A 155 18.65 9.63 -0.46
CA GLN A 155 19.86 8.89 -0.08
C GLN A 155 20.59 8.24 -1.27
N TYR A 156 19.84 7.82 -2.28
CA TYR A 156 20.38 7.08 -3.44
C TYR A 156 19.96 7.75 -4.75
N PRO A 157 20.48 8.97 -5.04
CA PRO A 157 20.11 9.74 -6.23
C PRO A 157 20.51 9.05 -7.54
N ASP A 158 21.49 8.16 -7.50
CA ASP A 158 21.98 7.39 -8.65
C ASP A 158 21.21 6.09 -8.90
N SER A 159 20.24 5.75 -8.05
CA SER A 159 19.39 4.59 -8.28
C SER A 159 18.52 4.79 -9.53
N LEU A 160 18.25 3.68 -10.25
CA LEU A 160 17.42 3.73 -11.47
C LEU A 160 16.08 4.45 -11.24
N VAL A 161 15.43 4.18 -10.11
CA VAL A 161 14.15 4.82 -9.75
C VAL A 161 14.32 6.33 -9.59
N ALA A 162 15.37 6.76 -8.88
CA ALA A 162 15.65 8.19 -8.69
C ALA A 162 15.93 8.88 -10.02
N GLN A 163 16.78 8.29 -10.89
CA GLN A 163 17.07 8.83 -12.21
C GLN A 163 15.82 8.97 -13.09
N VAL A 164 14.97 7.92 -13.14
CA VAL A 164 13.74 7.94 -13.93
C VAL A 164 12.76 9.01 -13.43
N LEU A 165 12.58 9.10 -12.11
CA LEU A 165 11.67 10.09 -11.51
C LEU A 165 12.22 11.51 -11.68
N LYS A 166 13.54 11.70 -11.51
CA LYS A 166 14.21 12.99 -11.73
C LYS A 166 14.04 13.46 -13.17
N ALA A 167 14.37 12.59 -14.14
CA ALA A 167 14.24 12.93 -15.55
C ALA A 167 12.81 13.33 -15.97
N ARG A 168 11.80 12.73 -15.31
CA ARG A 168 10.39 12.94 -15.65
C ARG A 168 9.73 14.11 -14.90
N TYR A 169 10.05 14.32 -13.61
CA TYR A 169 9.26 15.17 -12.73
C TYR A 169 10.00 16.38 -12.14
N TYR A 170 11.34 16.28 -11.96
CA TYR A 170 12.11 17.33 -11.29
C TYR A 170 13.54 17.46 -11.84
N ARG A 171 13.67 17.45 -13.18
CA ARG A 171 14.95 17.46 -13.90
C ARG A 171 15.92 18.55 -13.43
N HIS A 172 15.44 19.75 -13.15
CA HIS A 172 16.23 20.96 -12.91
C HIS A 172 16.11 21.51 -11.48
N ILE A 173 15.39 20.83 -10.61
CA ILE A 173 15.14 21.26 -9.22
C ILE A 173 15.42 20.09 -8.27
N ASP A 174 15.53 20.37 -6.98
CA ASP A 174 15.64 19.32 -5.95
C ASP A 174 14.31 18.60 -5.75
N PHE A 175 14.38 17.33 -5.29
CA PHE A 175 13.20 16.56 -4.94
C PHE A 175 12.34 17.25 -3.86
N MET A 176 12.97 17.93 -2.91
CA MET A 176 12.25 18.63 -1.82
C MET A 176 11.44 19.83 -2.34
N GLU A 177 11.83 20.41 -3.45
CA GLU A 177 11.15 21.56 -4.09
C GLU A 177 10.20 21.13 -5.22
N ALA A 178 10.26 19.87 -5.62
CA ALA A 178 9.50 19.35 -6.76
C ALA A 178 7.99 19.59 -6.61
N LYS A 179 7.35 20.09 -7.66
CA LYS A 179 5.90 20.36 -7.71
C LYS A 179 5.15 19.22 -8.41
N VAL A 180 3.86 19.17 -8.19
CA VAL A 180 2.98 18.27 -8.93
C VAL A 180 2.96 18.73 -10.39
N SER A 181 3.41 17.88 -11.32
CA SER A 181 3.36 18.14 -12.76
C SER A 181 1.92 18.09 -13.30
N SER A 182 1.71 18.54 -14.54
CA SER A 182 0.39 18.53 -15.20
C SER A 182 -0.22 17.12 -15.35
N ASN A 183 0.61 16.08 -15.51
CA ASN A 183 0.16 14.69 -15.65
C ASN A 183 0.98 13.74 -14.77
N PRO A 184 0.83 13.82 -13.43
CA PRO A 184 1.60 13.02 -12.51
C PRO A 184 1.06 11.59 -12.41
N SER A 185 1.95 10.61 -12.37
CA SER A 185 1.57 9.23 -12.02
C SER A 185 1.03 9.17 -10.58
N PHE A 186 0.26 8.12 -10.30
CA PHE A 186 -0.27 7.92 -8.95
C PHE A 186 0.85 7.65 -7.93
N ILE A 187 1.91 6.96 -8.36
CA ILE A 187 3.12 6.73 -7.54
C ILE A 187 3.78 8.06 -7.19
N TRP A 188 4.00 8.93 -8.18
CA TRP A 188 4.61 10.24 -7.94
C TRP A 188 3.81 11.08 -6.95
N ARG A 189 2.47 11.13 -7.13
CA ARG A 189 1.58 11.81 -6.15
C ARG A 189 1.68 11.22 -4.75
N SER A 190 1.84 9.89 -4.66
CA SER A 190 2.01 9.24 -3.37
C SER A 190 3.33 9.65 -2.72
N ILE A 191 4.43 9.65 -3.46
CA ILE A 191 5.76 10.04 -2.96
C ILE A 191 5.75 11.51 -2.49
N LEU A 192 5.15 12.42 -3.27
CA LEU A 192 5.02 13.83 -2.86
C LEU A 192 4.20 14.00 -1.58
N TRP A 193 3.17 13.18 -1.39
CA TRP A 193 2.45 13.16 -0.12
C TRP A 193 3.35 12.67 1.03
N GLY A 194 4.15 11.63 0.82
CA GLY A 194 5.11 11.15 1.82
C GLY A 194 6.18 12.19 2.17
N ARG A 195 6.56 13.05 1.23
CA ARG A 195 7.53 14.14 1.44
C ARG A 195 7.13 15.10 2.56
N GLU A 196 5.85 15.28 2.82
CA GLU A 196 5.35 16.15 3.91
C GLU A 196 5.96 15.75 5.28
N ILE A 197 6.15 14.44 5.52
CA ILE A 197 6.82 13.96 6.74
C ILE A 197 8.32 14.33 6.73
N LEU A 198 8.97 14.19 5.58
CA LEU A 198 10.40 14.47 5.44
C LEU A 198 10.68 15.94 5.70
N GLN A 199 9.83 16.84 5.20
CA GLN A 199 9.95 18.29 5.42
C GLN A 199 9.86 18.68 6.91
N GLN A 200 9.18 17.88 7.73
CA GLN A 200 9.06 18.11 9.18
C GLN A 200 10.23 17.52 9.96
N GLY A 201 10.88 16.49 9.45
CA GLY A 201 11.90 15.71 10.14
C GLY A 201 13.35 16.01 9.71
N THR A 202 13.56 16.54 8.51
CA THR A 202 14.89 16.95 8.03
C THR A 202 15.18 18.37 8.51
N ARG A 203 16.09 18.49 9.47
CA ARG A 203 16.76 19.73 9.86
C ARG A 203 18.15 19.77 9.31
#